data_2af85fde4c8712090d70d500f6e18123
#
_entry.id   2af85fde4c8712090d70d500f6e18123
#
_cell.length_a   1.000
_cell.length_b   1.000
_cell.length_c   1.000
_cell.angle_alpha   90.00
_cell.angle_beta   90.00
_cell.angle_gamma   90.00
#
_symmetry.space_group_name_H-M   'P 1'
#
loop_
_entity.id
_entity.type
_entity.pdbx_description
1 polymer ?
#
loop_
_entity_poly.entity_id
_entity_poly.type
_entity_poly.pdbx_seq_one_letter_code
_entity_poly.pdbx_strand_id
1 'polypeptide(L)'
;MAIIYSGTNDGYAVAANANWVTLKNTTTASAASASTGFSNTAIQGSKRTLRGGSIVYVIFRSFFEFDTSAITATPTAATLNISGRSNNSGDFFVIASNQGATLGTGDYDAMVLTGTPASYDGSGTGSIESHVTK
;
A
#
# COMPACT_ATOMS: atom_id res chain seq x y z
N MET A 1 -21.65 -14.03 -6.36
CA MET A 1 -20.48 -13.34 -5.77
C MET A 1 -19.46 -13.18 -6.87
N ALA A 2 -19.03 -11.97 -7.19
CA ALA A 2 -17.96 -11.73 -8.16
C ALA A 2 -16.62 -11.71 -7.42
N ILE A 3 -15.60 -12.33 -7.99
CA ILE A 3 -14.21 -12.23 -7.53
C ILE A 3 -13.45 -11.45 -8.57
N ILE A 4 -12.78 -10.40 -8.16
CA ILE A 4 -11.95 -9.54 -9.01
C ILE A 4 -10.53 -9.62 -8.48
N TYR A 5 -9.61 -9.90 -9.38
CA TYR A 5 -8.18 -9.90 -9.07
C TYR A 5 -7.59 -8.52 -9.36
N SER A 6 -6.55 -8.16 -8.64
CA SER A 6 -5.79 -6.95 -8.90
C SER A 6 -5.11 -7.00 -10.28
N GLY A 7 -4.92 -5.83 -10.86
CA GLY A 7 -4.43 -5.65 -12.22
C GLY A 7 -2.92 -5.63 -12.35
N THR A 8 -2.46 -5.24 -13.53
CA THR A 8 -1.03 -5.15 -13.89
C THR A 8 -0.36 -3.87 -13.41
N ASN A 9 -1.14 -2.90 -12.93
CA ASN A 9 -0.63 -1.63 -12.39
C ASN A 9 -0.41 -1.65 -10.88
N ASP A 10 -0.51 -2.82 -10.27
CA ASP A 10 -0.16 -3.00 -8.87
C ASP A 10 1.31 -2.68 -8.65
N GLY A 11 1.62 -2.14 -7.50
CA GLY A 11 3.00 -1.83 -7.20
C GLY A 11 3.16 -1.07 -5.91
N TYR A 12 4.29 -0.39 -5.80
CA TYR A 12 4.57 0.46 -4.66
C TYR A 12 5.26 1.75 -5.07
N ALA A 13 5.07 2.77 -4.25
CA ALA A 13 5.87 3.98 -4.25
C ALA A 13 6.60 4.07 -2.91
N VAL A 14 7.88 4.42 -2.93
CA VAL A 14 8.73 4.47 -1.75
C VAL A 14 9.35 5.84 -1.59
N ALA A 15 9.30 6.37 -0.38
CA ALA A 15 10.03 7.57 0.00
C ALA A 15 10.97 7.28 1.18
N ALA A 16 12.10 7.97 1.20
CA ALA A 16 13.09 7.87 2.25
C ALA A 16 13.63 9.25 2.64
N ASN A 17 13.81 9.49 3.94
CA ASN A 17 14.39 10.74 4.44
C ASN A 17 15.04 10.53 5.82
N ALA A 18 16.08 11.31 6.10
CA ALA A 18 16.72 11.32 7.42
C ALA A 18 15.82 11.96 8.50
N ASN A 19 14.87 12.81 8.10
CA ASN A 19 13.93 13.48 8.97
C ASN A 19 12.53 12.85 8.82
N TRP A 20 11.98 12.35 9.92
CA TRP A 20 10.65 11.73 9.94
C TRP A 20 9.53 12.69 9.54
N VAL A 21 9.57 13.93 10.04
CA VAL A 21 8.52 14.93 9.74
C VAL A 21 8.50 15.27 8.26
N THR A 22 9.69 15.42 7.66
CA THR A 22 9.81 15.64 6.21
C THR A 22 9.25 14.45 5.44
N LEU A 23 9.62 13.22 5.85
CA LEU A 23 9.17 12.00 5.16
C LEU A 23 7.65 11.85 5.19
N LYS A 24 7.03 11.98 6.36
CA LYS A 24 5.57 11.80 6.48
C LYS A 24 4.75 12.82 5.71
N ASN A 25 5.32 13.99 5.44
CA ASN A 25 4.67 15.10 4.74
C ASN A 25 5.08 15.19 3.26
N THR A 26 5.89 14.24 2.76
CA THR A 26 6.27 14.27 1.35
C THR A 26 5.11 13.84 0.47
N THR A 27 4.95 14.50 -0.67
CA THR A 27 3.91 14.23 -1.66
C THR A 27 4.42 13.43 -2.85
N THR A 28 5.76 13.26 -2.95
CA THR A 28 6.39 12.57 -4.07
C THR A 28 7.34 11.50 -3.55
N ALA A 29 7.25 10.31 -4.12
CA ALA A 29 8.16 9.21 -3.81
C ALA A 29 9.57 9.46 -4.35
N SER A 30 10.55 8.83 -3.72
CA SER A 30 11.92 8.74 -4.24
C SER A 30 12.03 7.75 -5.40
N ALA A 31 11.19 6.72 -5.41
CA ALA A 31 11.07 5.74 -6.49
C ALA A 31 9.66 5.12 -6.49
N ALA A 32 9.24 4.63 -7.64
CA ALA A 32 8.04 3.84 -7.80
C ALA A 32 8.34 2.63 -8.70
N SER A 33 7.64 1.53 -8.46
CA SER A 33 7.74 0.33 -9.28
C SER A 33 6.36 -0.28 -9.43
N ALA A 34 5.86 -0.28 -10.66
CA ALA A 34 4.72 -1.10 -11.04
C ALA A 34 5.21 -2.54 -11.22
N SER A 35 4.44 -3.50 -10.74
CA SER A 35 4.79 -4.92 -10.81
C SER A 35 3.65 -5.70 -11.43
N THR A 36 3.97 -6.50 -12.42
CA THR A 36 3.05 -7.47 -13.03
C THR A 36 2.94 -8.78 -12.23
N GLY A 37 3.49 -8.82 -11.02
CA GLY A 37 3.51 -10.03 -10.18
C GLY A 37 3.69 -9.72 -8.70
N PHE A 38 3.25 -10.64 -7.87
CA PHE A 38 3.19 -10.58 -6.41
C PHE A 38 4.50 -10.30 -5.66
N SER A 39 5.64 -10.28 -6.34
CA SER A 39 6.94 -10.29 -5.66
C SER A 39 7.45 -8.93 -5.21
N ASN A 40 6.82 -7.82 -5.61
CA ASN A 40 7.38 -6.49 -5.39
C ASN A 40 6.44 -5.50 -4.70
N THR A 41 5.31 -5.95 -4.18
CA THR A 41 4.42 -5.09 -3.41
C THR A 41 4.82 -5.14 -1.95
N ALA A 42 5.17 -4.00 -1.37
CA ALA A 42 5.60 -3.91 0.02
C ALA A 42 4.81 -2.86 0.77
N ILE A 43 4.22 -3.26 1.89
CA ILE A 43 3.66 -2.35 2.90
C ILE A 43 4.69 -2.30 4.02
N GLN A 44 5.40 -1.19 4.14
CA GLN A 44 6.50 -1.10 5.10
C GLN A 44 6.71 0.32 5.59
N GLY A 45 6.81 0.46 6.92
CA GLY A 45 7.44 1.60 7.56
C GLY A 45 8.71 1.11 8.26
N SER A 46 9.83 1.77 8.08
CA SER A 46 11.06 1.37 8.74
C SER A 46 11.95 2.55 9.11
N LYS A 47 12.66 2.37 10.23
CA LYS A 47 13.80 3.18 10.63
C LYS A 47 15.05 2.33 10.46
N ARG A 48 16.02 2.79 9.68
CA ARG A 48 17.28 2.08 9.45
C ARG A 48 18.44 2.93 9.96
N THR A 49 19.40 2.29 10.59
CA THR A 49 20.68 2.90 10.91
C THR A 49 21.68 2.48 9.83
N LEU A 50 22.23 3.46 9.13
CA LEU A 50 23.24 3.23 8.10
C LEU A 50 24.62 3.03 8.73
N ARG A 51 25.56 2.48 7.95
CA ARG A 51 26.98 2.43 8.33
C ARG A 51 27.47 3.85 8.60
N GLY A 52 27.97 4.10 9.80
CA GLY A 52 28.37 5.45 10.26
C GLY A 52 27.34 6.13 11.18
N GLY A 53 26.25 5.41 11.58
CA GLY A 53 25.31 5.87 12.61
C GLY A 53 24.20 6.80 12.12
N SER A 54 24.22 7.20 10.85
CA SER A 54 23.13 8.00 10.27
C SER A 54 21.81 7.22 10.23
N ILE A 55 20.71 7.90 10.54
CA ILE A 55 19.37 7.32 10.51
C ILE A 55 18.68 7.69 9.19
N VAL A 56 17.96 6.73 8.60
CA VAL A 56 17.03 6.97 7.53
C VAL A 56 15.68 6.31 7.85
N TYR A 57 14.61 7.04 7.61
CA TYR A 57 13.25 6.55 7.65
C TYR A 57 12.79 6.23 6.24
N VAL A 58 12.03 5.15 6.08
CA VAL A 58 11.52 4.71 4.78
C VAL A 58 10.05 4.34 4.93
N ILE A 59 9.21 4.79 4.00
CA ILE A 59 7.80 4.41 3.91
C ILE A 59 7.53 3.89 2.51
N PHE A 60 6.96 2.69 2.44
CA PHE A 60 6.36 2.11 1.24
C PHE A 60 4.85 2.29 1.31
N ARG A 61 4.26 2.76 0.22
CA ARG A 61 2.82 2.76 -0.02
C ARG A 61 2.54 1.85 -1.20
N SER A 62 1.70 0.85 -0.98
CA SER A 62 1.34 -0.12 -2.02
C SER A 62 0.00 0.24 -2.61
N PHE A 63 -0.11 0.08 -3.90
CA PHE A 63 -1.27 0.40 -4.70
C PHE A 63 -1.77 -0.86 -5.39
N PHE A 64 -3.07 -1.07 -5.34
CA PHE A 64 -3.76 -2.18 -5.97
C PHE A 64 -4.89 -1.63 -6.82
N GLU A 65 -4.94 -2.03 -8.08
CA GLU A 65 -5.98 -1.64 -9.03
C GLU A 65 -6.93 -2.82 -9.27
N PHE A 66 -8.22 -2.56 -9.19
CA PHE A 66 -9.25 -3.57 -9.44
C PHE A 66 -10.20 -3.06 -10.52
N ASP A 67 -10.29 -3.76 -11.64
CA ASP A 67 -11.28 -3.47 -12.69
C ASP A 67 -12.68 -3.89 -12.23
N THR A 68 -13.48 -2.91 -11.90
CA THR A 68 -14.88 -3.11 -11.46
C THR A 68 -15.89 -2.83 -12.56
N SER A 69 -15.47 -2.62 -13.79
CA SER A 69 -16.33 -2.25 -14.92
C SER A 69 -17.44 -3.25 -15.23
N ALA A 70 -17.20 -4.54 -14.92
CA ALA A 70 -18.19 -5.60 -15.07
C ALA A 70 -19.23 -5.64 -13.94
N ILE A 71 -19.09 -4.83 -12.88
CA ILE A 71 -20.05 -4.75 -11.78
C ILE A 71 -21.10 -3.71 -12.11
N THR A 72 -22.26 -4.15 -12.57
CA THR A 72 -23.35 -3.26 -13.01
C THR A 72 -24.28 -2.82 -11.87
N ALA A 73 -24.27 -3.52 -10.75
CA ALA A 73 -25.08 -3.19 -9.58
C ALA A 73 -24.19 -2.74 -8.42
N THR A 74 -24.67 -1.77 -7.63
CA THR A 74 -23.96 -1.33 -6.42
C THR A 74 -23.82 -2.49 -5.43
N PRO A 75 -22.60 -2.92 -5.09
CA PRO A 75 -22.41 -3.99 -4.14
C PRO A 75 -22.83 -3.54 -2.74
N THR A 76 -23.49 -4.43 -2.01
CA THR A 76 -23.88 -4.20 -0.61
C THR A 76 -22.72 -4.44 0.36
N ALA A 77 -21.72 -5.19 -0.07
CA ALA A 77 -20.49 -5.45 0.68
C ALA A 77 -19.34 -5.77 -0.28
N ALA A 78 -18.13 -5.45 0.14
CA ALA A 78 -16.92 -5.82 -0.55
C ALA A 78 -15.88 -6.31 0.47
N THR A 79 -15.14 -7.35 0.12
CA THR A 79 -14.06 -7.90 0.95
C THR A 79 -12.77 -7.84 0.14
N LEU A 80 -11.76 -7.20 0.69
CA LEU A 80 -10.41 -7.21 0.13
C LEU A 80 -9.62 -8.35 0.78
N ASN A 81 -9.15 -9.28 -0.05
CA ASN A 81 -8.27 -10.36 0.39
C ASN A 81 -6.84 -10.01 -0.05
N ILE A 82 -5.94 -9.88 0.91
CA ILE A 82 -4.51 -9.69 0.66
C ILE A 82 -3.79 -10.93 1.16
N SER A 83 -3.07 -11.59 0.27
CA SER A 83 -2.16 -12.67 0.62
C SER A 83 -0.74 -12.15 0.64
N GLY A 84 -0.01 -12.42 1.69
CA GLY A 84 1.34 -11.89 1.84
C GLY A 84 2.14 -12.60 2.93
N ARG A 85 3.35 -12.09 3.14
CA ARG A 85 4.24 -12.55 4.20
C ARG A 85 4.65 -11.35 5.07
N SER A 86 4.50 -11.50 6.38
CA SER A 86 4.98 -10.53 7.35
C SER A 86 6.26 -11.00 8.02
N ASN A 87 7.23 -10.12 8.16
CA ASN A 87 8.45 -10.37 8.93
C ASN A 87 8.41 -9.74 10.33
N ASN A 88 7.51 -8.78 10.53
CA ASN A 88 7.29 -8.10 11.81
C ASN A 88 5.82 -7.73 11.91
N SER A 89 5.33 -7.58 13.13
CA SER A 89 4.01 -7.00 13.36
C SER A 89 4.01 -5.51 12.97
N GLY A 90 2.96 -5.06 12.32
CA GLY A 90 2.76 -3.67 11.94
C GLY A 90 1.35 -3.46 11.45
N ASP A 91 0.77 -2.35 11.86
CA ASP A 91 -0.56 -1.95 11.43
C ASP A 91 -0.47 -1.25 10.08
N PHE A 92 -1.46 -1.45 9.24
CA PHE A 92 -1.59 -0.69 8.01
C PHE A 92 -3.05 -0.29 7.75
N PHE A 93 -3.21 0.75 6.94
CA PHE A 93 -4.52 1.23 6.54
C PHE A 93 -4.74 0.95 5.07
N VAL A 94 -5.98 0.58 4.74
CA VAL A 94 -6.45 0.46 3.36
C VAL A 94 -7.34 1.67 3.08
N ILE A 95 -6.98 2.43 2.08
CA ILE A 95 -7.67 3.66 1.68
C ILE A 95 -7.85 3.69 0.17
N ALA A 96 -8.85 4.45 -0.29
CA ALA A 96 -9.01 4.67 -1.71
C ALA A 96 -7.85 5.49 -2.28
N SER A 97 -7.50 5.22 -3.53
CA SER A 97 -6.48 5.96 -4.28
C SER A 97 -7.07 6.52 -5.57
N ASN A 98 -6.56 7.65 -6.00
CA ASN A 98 -6.80 8.24 -7.31
C ASN A 98 -5.53 8.21 -8.18
N GLN A 99 -4.69 7.18 -8.00
CA GLN A 99 -3.52 6.99 -8.85
C GLN A 99 -3.88 7.02 -10.34
N GLY A 100 -2.92 7.45 -11.15
CA GLY A 100 -3.07 7.43 -12.60
C GLY A 100 -3.05 6.00 -13.18
N ALA A 101 -3.27 5.88 -14.49
CA ALA A 101 -3.26 4.60 -15.20
C ALA A 101 -1.91 3.86 -15.15
N THR A 102 -0.85 4.55 -14.78
CA THR A 102 0.49 3.98 -14.58
C THR A 102 1.05 4.50 -13.28
N LEU A 103 1.41 3.59 -12.38
CA LEU A 103 1.97 3.97 -11.10
C LEU A 103 3.32 4.68 -11.26
N GLY A 104 3.41 5.89 -10.72
CA GLY A 104 4.59 6.73 -10.76
C GLY A 104 4.94 7.32 -9.39
N THR A 105 6.04 8.07 -9.31
CA THR A 105 6.47 8.71 -8.07
C THR A 105 5.49 9.77 -7.57
N GLY A 106 4.74 10.40 -8.47
CA GLY A 106 3.69 11.38 -8.14
C GLY A 106 2.48 10.77 -7.44
N ASP A 107 2.25 9.46 -7.60
CA ASP A 107 1.13 8.78 -6.96
C ASP A 107 1.36 8.50 -5.46
N TYR A 108 2.54 8.82 -4.95
CA TYR A 108 2.84 8.59 -3.53
C TYR A 108 1.81 9.23 -2.59
N ASP A 109 1.24 10.36 -2.96
CA ASP A 109 0.19 11.06 -2.20
C ASP A 109 -1.20 10.96 -2.85
N ALA A 110 -1.38 10.05 -3.82
CA ALA A 110 -2.65 9.80 -4.50
C ALA A 110 -3.65 9.05 -3.61
N MET A 111 -3.85 9.54 -2.39
CA MET A 111 -4.74 8.96 -1.38
C MET A 111 -6.01 9.79 -1.25
N VAL A 112 -7.17 9.12 -1.31
CA VAL A 112 -8.46 9.76 -1.07
C VAL A 112 -8.88 9.51 0.38
N LEU A 113 -8.57 10.46 1.24
CA LEU A 113 -8.89 10.39 2.67
C LEU A 113 -10.34 10.82 2.94
N THR A 114 -11.29 10.06 2.42
CA THR A 114 -12.71 10.27 2.69
C THR A 114 -13.25 9.10 3.52
N GLY A 115 -13.89 9.41 4.64
CA GLY A 115 -14.43 8.40 5.55
C GLY A 115 -13.38 7.80 6.50
N THR A 116 -13.76 6.72 7.17
CA THR A 116 -12.87 5.99 8.09
C THR A 116 -12.09 4.95 7.29
N PRO A 117 -10.74 5.01 7.26
CA PRO A 117 -9.94 3.98 6.63
C PRO A 117 -10.17 2.62 7.27
N ALA A 118 -10.18 1.57 6.47
CA ALA A 118 -10.10 0.22 7.00
C ALA A 118 -8.68 -0.02 7.51
N SER A 119 -8.56 -0.61 8.72
CA SER A 119 -7.27 -0.89 9.35
C SER A 119 -7.03 -2.39 9.47
N TYR A 120 -5.79 -2.78 9.45
CA TYR A 120 -5.32 -4.13 9.74
C TYR A 120 -4.35 -4.07 10.93
N ASP A 121 -4.61 -4.89 11.93
CA ASP A 121 -3.69 -5.14 13.03
C ASP A 121 -2.72 -6.26 12.65
N GLY A 122 -1.48 -5.90 12.38
CA GLY A 122 -0.41 -6.80 11.96
C GLY A 122 0.21 -7.61 13.10
N SER A 123 -0.58 -8.04 14.09
CA SER A 123 -0.09 -8.84 15.21
C SER A 123 0.26 -10.27 14.80
N GLY A 124 1.40 -10.45 14.15
CA GLY A 124 1.87 -11.79 13.83
C GLY A 124 3.01 -11.85 12.83
N THR A 125 3.77 -12.93 12.91
CA THR A 125 4.78 -13.30 11.90
C THR A 125 4.24 -14.46 11.09
N GLY A 126 4.26 -14.39 9.77
CA GLY A 126 3.83 -15.48 8.89
C GLY A 126 3.05 -15.03 7.67
N SER A 127 2.33 -15.97 7.07
CA SER A 127 1.42 -15.67 5.96
C SER A 127 0.23 -14.87 6.48
N ILE A 128 -0.04 -13.74 5.86
CA ILE A 128 -1.20 -12.92 6.17
C ILE A 128 -2.28 -13.26 5.15
N GLU A 129 -3.36 -13.84 5.62
CA GLU A 129 -4.64 -13.77 4.93
C GLU A 129 -5.50 -12.82 5.74
N SER A 130 -5.58 -11.58 5.32
CA SER A 130 -6.41 -10.59 5.99
C SER A 130 -7.62 -10.25 5.15
N HIS A 131 -8.77 -10.22 5.81
CA HIS A 131 -10.00 -9.75 5.24
C HIS A 131 -10.24 -8.33 5.73
N VAL A 132 -10.20 -7.37 4.82
CA VAL A 132 -10.65 -6.01 5.11
C VAL A 132 -12.08 -5.90 4.60
N THR A 133 -13.02 -5.75 5.53
CA THR A 133 -14.44 -5.57 5.21
C THR A 133 -14.80 -4.10 5.38
N LYS A 134 -15.42 -3.51 4.37
CA LYS A 134 -15.97 -2.15 4.40
C LYS A 134 -17.48 -2.23 4.50
#